data_49750c40d47603c0793b93a0a1fb6738
#
_entry.id   49750c40d47603c0793b93a0a1fb6738
#
_cell.length_a   1.000
_cell.length_b   1.000
_cell.length_c   1.000
_cell.angle_alpha   90.00
_cell.angle_beta   90.00
_cell.angle_gamma   90.00
#
_symmetry.space_group_name_H-M   'P 1'
#
loop_
_entity.id
_entity.type
_entity.pdbx_description
1 polymer ?
#
loop_
_entity_poly.entity_id
_entity_poly.type
_entity_poly.pdbx_seq_one_letter_code
_entity_poly.pdbx_strand_id
1 'polypeptide(L)'
;MKRLLIAILAVVMLAGCAAPTAVVGPSAATLSQGLKLHDIFEDATKFKYAYEDEGDDPYDYYSFNCGGATLDDFDIAMQKAKDAGFVENSSYSGMTEVFCYVGYKEGYQCYMCLVYGCFEMIIRPENHLELQEANENGQQ
;
A
#
# COMPACT_ATOMS: atom_id res chain seq x y z
N MET A 1 26.52 -26.89 -44.44
CA MET A 1 26.64 -25.59 -43.71
C MET A 1 25.35 -24.78 -43.68
N LYS A 2 24.55 -24.68 -44.76
CA LYS A 2 23.28 -23.93 -44.74
C LYS A 2 22.20 -24.42 -43.75
N ARG A 3 22.16 -25.71 -43.45
CA ARG A 3 21.15 -26.30 -42.54
C ARG A 3 21.47 -26.06 -41.06
N LEU A 4 22.75 -25.84 -40.72
CA LEU A 4 23.16 -25.55 -39.35
C LEU A 4 22.84 -24.11 -38.94
N LEU A 5 22.90 -23.18 -39.89
CA LEU A 5 22.59 -21.77 -39.68
C LEU A 5 21.10 -21.56 -39.37
N ILE A 6 20.21 -22.35 -40.00
CA ILE A 6 18.76 -22.28 -39.77
C ILE A 6 18.37 -22.79 -38.38
N ALA A 7 19.08 -23.81 -37.89
CA ALA A 7 18.83 -24.38 -36.56
C ALA A 7 19.25 -23.40 -35.45
N ILE A 8 20.33 -22.65 -35.64
CA ILE A 8 20.79 -21.63 -34.67
C ILE A 8 19.85 -20.45 -34.63
N LEU A 9 19.31 -20.04 -35.78
CA LEU A 9 18.34 -18.91 -35.85
C LEU A 9 17.00 -19.27 -35.18
N ALA A 10 16.54 -20.52 -35.27
CA ALA A 10 15.31 -20.98 -34.62
C ALA A 10 15.46 -21.05 -33.09
N VAL A 11 16.63 -21.38 -32.56
CA VAL A 11 16.86 -21.42 -31.11
C VAL A 11 16.93 -20.01 -30.53
N VAL A 12 17.45 -19.01 -31.25
CA VAL A 12 17.49 -17.61 -30.79
C VAL A 12 16.11 -16.97 -30.75
N MET A 13 15.20 -17.38 -31.66
CA MET A 13 13.82 -16.85 -31.69
C MET A 13 12.94 -17.42 -30.56
N LEU A 14 13.28 -18.58 -30.00
CA LEU A 14 12.52 -19.19 -28.90
C LEU A 14 12.96 -18.66 -27.50
N ALA A 15 14.12 -18.03 -27.39
CA ALA A 15 14.60 -17.42 -26.16
C ALA A 15 14.03 -16.00 -25.92
N GLY A 16 13.29 -15.43 -26.86
CA GLY A 16 12.80 -14.04 -26.84
C GLY A 16 11.42 -13.82 -26.23
N CYS A 17 10.74 -14.88 -25.78
CA CYS A 17 9.40 -14.76 -25.16
C CYS A 17 9.36 -15.29 -23.73
N ALA A 18 10.36 -15.04 -22.93
CA ALA A 18 10.18 -15.03 -21.50
C ALA A 18 9.36 -13.76 -21.22
N ALA A 19 8.07 -13.89 -20.97
CA ALA A 19 7.29 -12.81 -20.34
C ALA A 19 8.09 -12.39 -19.10
N PRO A 20 8.24 -11.08 -18.85
CA PRO A 20 8.87 -10.62 -17.64
C PRO A 20 8.13 -11.30 -16.49
N THR A 21 8.81 -12.17 -15.75
CA THR A 21 8.29 -12.68 -14.49
C THR A 21 8.08 -11.46 -13.65
N ALA A 22 6.81 -11.10 -13.43
CA ALA A 22 6.46 -10.06 -12.50
C ALA A 22 7.16 -10.43 -11.18
N VAL A 23 8.07 -9.59 -10.73
CA VAL A 23 8.62 -9.72 -9.38
C VAL A 23 7.42 -9.49 -8.48
N VAL A 24 6.86 -10.58 -7.95
CA VAL A 24 5.78 -10.51 -6.99
C VAL A 24 6.40 -9.94 -5.73
N GLY A 25 6.31 -8.62 -5.57
CA GLY A 25 6.63 -7.94 -4.32
C GLY A 25 5.61 -8.31 -3.24
N PRO A 26 5.83 -7.87 -2.00
CA PRO A 26 4.84 -8.04 -0.94
C PRO A 26 3.55 -7.31 -1.34
N SER A 27 2.40 -7.86 -0.96
CA SER A 27 1.10 -7.19 -1.12
C SER A 27 0.82 -6.22 0.02
N ALA A 28 -0.16 -5.31 -0.14
CA ALA A 28 -0.64 -4.45 0.94
C ALA A 28 -1.11 -5.28 2.14
N ALA A 29 -1.79 -6.40 1.91
CA ALA A 29 -2.21 -7.34 2.95
C ALA A 29 -1.02 -7.92 3.72
N THR A 30 0.11 -8.19 3.06
CA THR A 30 1.34 -8.66 3.71
C THR A 30 1.99 -7.54 4.53
N LEU A 31 2.07 -6.32 3.98
CA LEU A 31 2.71 -5.18 4.63
C LEU A 31 1.87 -4.61 5.78
N SER A 32 0.56 -4.88 5.81
CA SER A 32 -0.35 -4.49 6.89
C SER A 32 -0.31 -5.43 8.10
N GLN A 33 0.43 -6.54 8.04
CA GLN A 33 0.58 -7.43 9.20
C GLN A 33 1.20 -6.68 10.37
N GLY A 34 0.54 -6.72 11.54
CA GLY A 34 0.90 -5.93 12.71
C GLY A 34 0.46 -4.46 12.66
N LEU A 35 -0.23 -4.05 11.58
CA LEU A 35 -0.79 -2.71 11.39
C LEU A 35 -2.32 -2.74 11.17
N LYS A 36 -2.96 -3.89 11.35
CA LYS A 36 -4.42 -3.97 11.31
C LYS A 36 -5.02 -3.22 12.50
N LEU A 37 -6.26 -2.80 12.36
CA LEU A 37 -6.94 -2.01 13.40
C LEU A 37 -6.80 -2.62 14.79
N HIS A 38 -7.02 -3.94 14.91
CA HIS A 38 -6.90 -4.69 16.16
C HIS A 38 -5.45 -4.94 16.63
N ASP A 39 -4.46 -4.84 15.73
CA ASP A 39 -3.04 -4.93 16.09
C ASP A 39 -2.51 -3.62 16.67
N ILE A 40 -3.10 -2.50 16.23
CA ILE A 40 -2.73 -1.16 16.70
C ILE A 40 -3.49 -0.83 17.99
N PHE A 41 -4.79 -1.12 18.01
CA PHE A 41 -5.68 -0.79 19.12
C PHE A 41 -6.24 -2.05 19.75
N GLU A 42 -5.85 -2.35 20.99
CA GLU A 42 -6.32 -3.51 21.76
C GLU A 42 -7.84 -3.52 21.92
N ASP A 43 -8.44 -2.33 22.04
CA ASP A 43 -9.89 -2.15 22.16
C ASP A 43 -10.40 -1.15 21.10
N ALA A 44 -10.87 -1.70 19.97
CA ALA A 44 -11.47 -0.89 18.91
C ALA A 44 -12.91 -0.44 19.27
N THR A 45 -13.53 -0.98 20.33
CA THR A 45 -14.89 -0.57 20.76
C THR A 45 -14.94 0.84 21.36
N LYS A 46 -13.76 1.42 21.69
CA LYS A 46 -13.65 2.81 22.11
C LYS A 46 -14.04 3.81 21.02
N PHE A 47 -13.95 3.41 19.75
CA PHE A 47 -14.28 4.26 18.63
C PHE A 47 -15.80 4.33 18.40
N LYS A 48 -16.29 5.47 17.94
CA LYS A 48 -17.70 5.65 17.56
C LYS A 48 -18.12 4.74 16.42
N TYR A 49 -17.19 4.47 15.51
CA TYR A 49 -17.24 3.47 14.46
C TYR A 49 -15.81 3.06 14.11
N ALA A 50 -15.65 1.86 13.62
CA ALA A 50 -14.39 1.38 13.06
C ALA A 50 -14.69 0.32 12.01
N TYR A 51 -14.02 0.38 10.87
CA TYR A 51 -14.10 -0.63 9.82
C TYR A 51 -12.79 -0.73 9.08
N GLU A 52 -12.51 -1.92 8.57
CA GLU A 52 -11.35 -2.27 7.76
C GLU A 52 -11.81 -2.68 6.38
N ASP A 53 -10.96 -2.45 5.39
CA ASP A 53 -11.18 -2.85 4.00
C ASP A 53 -9.85 -3.26 3.36
N GLU A 54 -9.91 -4.29 2.51
CA GLU A 54 -8.77 -4.81 1.76
C GLU A 54 -9.17 -4.97 0.29
N GLY A 55 -8.30 -4.54 -0.63
CA GLY A 55 -8.47 -4.72 -2.06
C GLY A 55 -7.38 -5.61 -2.65
N ASP A 56 -7.76 -6.42 -3.65
CA ASP A 56 -6.85 -7.23 -4.43
C ASP A 56 -6.41 -6.51 -5.71
N ASP A 57 -5.40 -7.06 -6.39
CA ASP A 57 -4.92 -6.57 -7.68
C ASP A 57 -6.09 -6.35 -8.69
N PRO A 58 -6.18 -5.22 -9.40
CA PRO A 58 -5.19 -4.14 -9.52
C PRO A 58 -5.23 -3.08 -8.42
N TYR A 59 -6.15 -3.16 -7.47
CA TYR A 59 -6.33 -2.21 -6.37
C TYR A 59 -5.81 -2.79 -5.06
N ASP A 60 -4.58 -3.30 -5.06
CA ASP A 60 -3.94 -3.84 -3.86
C ASP A 60 -3.80 -2.76 -2.79
N TYR A 61 -4.65 -2.80 -1.79
CA TYR A 61 -4.59 -1.92 -0.65
C TYR A 61 -5.10 -2.59 0.63
N TYR A 62 -4.69 -2.04 1.75
CA TYR A 62 -5.31 -2.27 3.05
C TYR A 62 -5.62 -0.92 3.68
N SER A 63 -6.79 -0.77 4.25
CA SER A 63 -7.17 0.44 4.97
C SER A 63 -8.02 0.17 6.19
N PHE A 64 -7.98 1.08 7.14
CA PHE A 64 -9.00 1.19 8.16
C PHE A 64 -9.38 2.63 8.42
N ASN A 65 -10.59 2.81 8.96
CA ASN A 65 -11.14 4.11 9.29
C ASN A 65 -11.89 4.01 10.61
N CYS A 66 -11.70 4.99 11.49
CA CYS A 66 -12.40 5.05 12.76
C CYS A 66 -12.74 6.48 13.18
N GLY A 67 -13.84 6.63 13.90
CA GLY A 67 -14.32 7.91 14.41
C GLY A 67 -14.17 8.04 15.91
N GLY A 68 -13.88 9.25 16.38
CA GLY A 68 -13.63 9.54 17.80
C GLY A 68 -12.20 9.23 18.23
N ALA A 69 -11.29 9.14 17.27
CA ALA A 69 -9.87 8.98 17.53
C ALA A 69 -9.25 10.27 18.08
N THR A 70 -8.21 10.11 18.88
CA THR A 70 -7.43 11.18 19.51
C THR A 70 -6.07 11.33 18.85
N LEU A 71 -5.33 12.38 19.20
CA LEU A 71 -3.94 12.54 18.79
C LEU A 71 -3.06 11.40 19.32
N ASP A 72 -3.30 10.93 20.56
CA ASP A 72 -2.57 9.80 21.12
C ASP A 72 -2.77 8.52 20.28
N ASP A 73 -3.99 8.29 19.76
CA ASP A 73 -4.28 7.17 18.86
C ASP A 73 -3.51 7.29 17.53
N PHE A 74 -3.43 8.49 16.97
CA PHE A 74 -2.63 8.77 15.78
C PHE A 74 -1.13 8.52 16.03
N ASP A 75 -0.59 8.98 17.14
CA ASP A 75 0.82 8.81 17.51
C ASP A 75 1.16 7.33 17.71
N ILE A 76 0.28 6.55 18.34
CA ILE A 76 0.43 5.09 18.48
C ILE A 76 0.50 4.42 17.10
N ALA A 77 -0.44 4.73 16.21
CA ALA A 77 -0.47 4.15 14.86
C ALA A 77 0.76 4.54 14.04
N MET A 78 1.17 5.81 14.08
CA MET A 78 2.36 6.31 13.42
C MET A 78 3.63 5.60 13.91
N GLN A 79 3.77 5.40 15.23
CA GLN A 79 4.92 4.69 15.78
C GLN A 79 4.93 3.23 15.34
N LYS A 80 3.80 2.55 15.34
CA LYS A 80 3.66 1.18 14.83
C LYS A 80 4.08 1.06 13.36
N ALA A 81 3.70 2.03 12.51
CA ALA A 81 4.12 2.06 11.12
C ALA A 81 5.64 2.25 10.98
N LYS A 82 6.24 3.13 11.75
CA LYS A 82 7.70 3.32 11.81
C LYS A 82 8.41 2.04 12.25
N ASP A 83 7.93 1.38 13.27
CA ASP A 83 8.47 0.12 13.79
C ASP A 83 8.33 -1.03 12.75
N ALA A 84 7.27 -1.01 11.95
CA ALA A 84 7.07 -1.92 10.82
C ALA A 84 7.97 -1.62 9.61
N GLY A 85 8.75 -0.52 9.66
CA GLY A 85 9.75 -0.16 8.65
C GLY A 85 9.25 0.80 7.57
N PHE A 86 8.09 1.44 7.73
CA PHE A 86 7.70 2.55 6.88
C PHE A 86 8.52 3.79 7.24
N VAL A 87 9.42 4.20 6.33
CA VAL A 87 10.28 5.36 6.54
C VAL A 87 9.51 6.64 6.26
N GLU A 88 9.45 7.53 7.24
CA GLU A 88 8.78 8.82 7.11
C GLU A 88 9.39 9.66 5.97
N ASN A 89 8.54 10.12 5.07
CA ASN A 89 8.90 11.07 4.02
C ASN A 89 8.35 12.47 4.33
N SER A 90 7.15 12.54 4.87
CA SER A 90 6.54 13.80 5.29
C SER A 90 5.56 13.59 6.43
N SER A 91 5.52 14.56 7.32
CA SER A 91 4.47 14.70 8.31
C SER A 91 3.96 16.14 8.26
N TYR A 92 2.66 16.31 8.44
CA TYR A 92 2.03 17.61 8.43
C TYR A 92 1.14 17.77 9.67
N SER A 93 1.38 18.85 10.38
CA SER A 93 0.48 19.31 11.44
C SER A 93 0.35 20.83 11.30
N GLY A 94 -0.55 21.29 10.43
CA GLY A 94 -0.63 22.68 10.04
C GLY A 94 -1.90 23.41 10.45
N MET A 95 -2.91 22.68 10.89
CA MET A 95 -4.15 23.21 11.43
C MET A 95 -4.45 22.54 12.75
N THR A 96 -5.16 23.23 13.63
CA THR A 96 -5.70 22.61 14.85
C THR A 96 -6.53 21.39 14.46
N GLU A 97 -6.21 20.19 14.99
CA GLU A 97 -6.93 18.94 14.76
C GLU A 97 -6.75 18.28 13.37
N VAL A 98 -5.73 18.67 12.59
CA VAL A 98 -5.34 17.98 11.34
C VAL A 98 -3.91 17.51 11.45
N PHE A 99 -3.71 16.19 11.41
CA PHE A 99 -2.42 15.51 11.50
C PHE A 99 -2.32 14.49 10.39
N CYS A 100 -1.24 14.48 9.63
CA CYS A 100 -1.00 13.52 8.57
C CYS A 100 0.43 12.97 8.66
N TYR A 101 0.59 11.73 8.24
CA TYR A 101 1.86 11.02 8.14
C TYR A 101 1.93 10.28 6.82
N VAL A 102 3.08 10.28 6.19
CA VAL A 102 3.36 9.50 4.98
C VAL A 102 4.69 8.78 5.17
N GLY A 103 4.67 7.48 5.11
CA GLY A 103 5.86 6.63 5.16
C GLY A 103 5.89 5.66 3.98
N TYR A 104 7.09 5.21 3.58
CA TYR A 104 7.30 4.33 2.45
C TYR A 104 8.06 3.07 2.84
N LYS A 105 7.67 1.94 2.27
CA LYS A 105 8.33 0.65 2.42
C LYS A 105 8.07 -0.22 1.20
N GLU A 106 9.14 -0.71 0.56
CA GLU A 106 9.08 -1.72 -0.52
C GLU A 106 8.11 -1.37 -1.66
N GLY A 107 8.08 -0.09 -2.09
CA GLY A 107 7.21 0.40 -3.16
C GLY A 107 5.76 0.67 -2.74
N TYR A 108 5.48 0.65 -1.44
CA TYR A 108 4.19 0.97 -0.86
C TYR A 108 4.25 2.22 0.00
N GLN A 109 3.17 2.96 -0.01
CA GLN A 109 2.93 4.11 0.83
C GLN A 109 2.00 3.72 1.97
N CYS A 110 2.39 4.05 3.21
CA CYS A 110 1.48 4.12 4.35
C CYS A 110 1.10 5.58 4.56
N TYR A 111 -0.14 5.91 4.29
CA TYR A 111 -0.72 7.22 4.55
C TYR A 111 -1.62 7.15 5.76
N MET A 112 -1.49 8.11 6.67
CA MET A 112 -2.36 8.28 7.82
C MET A 112 -2.83 9.71 7.89
N CYS A 113 -4.10 9.91 8.27
CA CYS A 113 -4.65 11.22 8.50
C CYS A 113 -5.65 11.21 9.65
N LEU A 114 -5.49 12.12 10.60
CA LEU A 114 -6.46 12.42 11.65
C LEU A 114 -7.03 13.80 11.38
N VAL A 115 -8.33 13.88 11.15
CA VAL A 115 -9.05 15.12 10.88
C VAL A 115 -10.29 15.19 11.76
N TYR A 116 -10.32 16.11 12.71
CA TYR A 116 -11.45 16.31 13.63
C TYR A 116 -11.97 15.03 14.27
N GLY A 117 -11.05 14.14 14.71
CA GLY A 117 -11.38 12.87 15.32
C GLY A 117 -11.77 11.75 14.35
N CYS A 118 -11.72 11.98 13.04
CA CYS A 118 -11.80 10.94 12.02
C CYS A 118 -10.37 10.52 11.66
N PHE A 119 -10.02 9.27 11.94
CA PHE A 119 -8.71 8.71 11.63
C PHE A 119 -8.81 7.69 10.51
N GLU A 120 -7.96 7.84 9.53
CA GLU A 120 -7.80 6.94 8.39
C GLU A 120 -6.34 6.50 8.29
N MET A 121 -6.12 5.22 8.03
CA MET A 121 -4.85 4.67 7.58
C MET A 121 -5.06 3.88 6.30
N ILE A 122 -4.19 4.07 5.32
CA ILE A 122 -4.17 3.30 4.08
C ILE A 122 -2.75 2.90 3.69
N ILE A 123 -2.56 1.63 3.36
CA ILE A 123 -1.35 1.08 2.76
C ILE A 123 -1.68 0.72 1.32
N ARG A 124 -0.94 1.27 0.36
CA ARG A 124 -1.18 1.11 -1.08
C ARG A 124 0.10 1.26 -1.87
N PRO A 125 0.20 0.75 -3.12
CA PRO A 125 1.34 1.00 -3.99
C PRO A 125 1.61 2.50 -4.17
N GLU A 126 2.87 2.90 -4.23
CA GLU A 126 3.26 4.30 -4.44
C GLU A 126 2.69 4.88 -5.75
N ASN A 127 2.62 4.05 -6.80
CA ASN A 127 2.10 4.41 -8.12
C ASN A 127 0.60 4.12 -8.30
N HIS A 128 -0.17 4.05 -7.22
CA HIS A 128 -1.59 3.68 -7.25
C HIS A 128 -2.44 4.55 -8.19
N LEU A 129 -2.11 5.83 -8.38
CA LEU A 129 -2.83 6.70 -9.32
C LEU A 129 -2.58 6.31 -10.77
N GLU A 130 -1.34 5.96 -11.14
CA GLU A 130 -0.99 5.49 -12.48
C GLU A 130 -1.67 4.15 -12.79
N LEU A 131 -1.77 3.26 -11.79
CA LEU A 131 -2.47 1.99 -11.92
C LEU A 131 -3.97 2.18 -12.13
N GLN A 132 -4.60 3.12 -11.42
CA GLN A 132 -6.00 3.47 -11.60
C GLN A 132 -6.27 4.00 -13.01
N GLU A 133 -5.48 4.97 -13.49
CA GLU A 133 -5.61 5.54 -14.82
C GLU A 133 -5.41 4.49 -15.92
N ALA A 134 -4.45 3.59 -15.77
CA ALA A 134 -4.21 2.51 -16.73
C ALA A 134 -5.39 1.54 -16.82
N ASN A 135 -6.03 1.23 -15.69
CA ASN A 135 -7.17 0.33 -15.63
C ASN A 135 -8.44 0.96 -16.24
N GLU A 136 -8.69 2.24 -15.97
CA GLU A 136 -9.82 2.99 -16.56
C GLU A 136 -9.68 3.10 -18.09
N ASN A 137 -8.47 3.33 -18.60
CA ASN A 137 -8.21 3.41 -20.04
C ASN A 137 -8.21 2.04 -20.74
N GLY A 138 -7.96 0.95 -20.03
CA GLY A 138 -7.98 -0.42 -20.58
C GLY A 138 -9.38 -1.03 -20.70
N GLN A 139 -10.41 -0.40 -20.16
CA GLN A 139 -11.81 -0.86 -20.23
C GLN A 139 -12.61 -0.19 -21.36
N GLN A 140 -12.00 0.62 -22.20
CA GLN A 140 -12.58 1.19 -23.44
C GLN A 140 -12.13 0.37 -24.65
#